data_db383dd648be74fc93a6552ef41fd601
#
_entry.id   db383dd648be74fc93a6552ef41fd601
#
_cell.length_a   1.000
_cell.length_b   1.000
_cell.length_c   1.000
_cell.angle_alpha   90.00
_cell.angle_beta   90.00
_cell.angle_gamma   90.00
#
_symmetry.space_group_name_H-M   'P 1'
#
loop_
_entity.id
_entity.type
_entity.pdbx_description
1 polymer ?
#
loop_
_entity_poly.entity_id
_entity_poly.type
_entity_poly.pdbx_seq_one_letter_code
_entity_poly.pdbx_strand_id
1 'polypeptide(L)'
;IGYAELAGADPEKYLATICHVDVVPVGNGWTADPFKMRIQDGWLLGRGVSDDKGPMIVTLYALKFLKEQGYQLRYPIRAIVGDNEETHMNDVKYYLENYPAPVFCFTPDAEFPVCNGEKGHFGGKIVSPVCNGVIAEFEGGVANNAVPDRASALVKTDISKLKNAPNITLEPEGDGVRIRGWGKSGHAAMPQGTVNAIGLVVNYLLDNGLCNETERT
;
A
#
# COMPACT_ATOMS: atom_id res chain seq x y z
N ILE A 1 -3.28 7.09 -17.84
CA ILE A 1 -3.24 5.74 -18.42
C ILE A 1 -2.82 5.80 -19.89
N GLY A 2 -2.01 4.86 -20.36
CA GLY A 2 -1.53 4.74 -21.73
C GLY A 2 -1.35 3.28 -22.14
N TYR A 3 -1.03 3.04 -23.42
CA TYR A 3 -0.72 1.67 -23.86
C TYR A 3 0.28 1.67 -25.01
N ALA A 4 1.01 0.53 -25.12
CA ALA A 4 1.74 0.14 -26.32
C ALA A 4 1.01 -1.02 -26.97
N GLU A 5 0.92 -1.01 -28.32
CA GLU A 5 0.21 -2.06 -29.04
C GLU A 5 1.10 -2.71 -30.10
N LEU A 6 1.08 -4.03 -30.17
CA LEU A 6 1.59 -4.81 -31.28
C LEU A 6 0.39 -5.25 -32.13
N ALA A 7 0.37 -4.86 -33.41
CA ALA A 7 -0.73 -5.11 -34.33
C ALA A 7 -1.00 -6.61 -34.56
N GLY A 8 -2.25 -6.94 -34.87
CA GLY A 8 -2.71 -8.26 -35.25
C GLY A 8 -3.56 -8.20 -36.53
N ALA A 9 -3.91 -9.36 -37.08
CA ALA A 9 -4.68 -9.48 -38.33
C ALA A 9 -6.16 -9.08 -38.17
N ASP A 10 -6.75 -9.27 -36.98
CA ASP A 10 -8.13 -8.90 -36.64
C ASP A 10 -8.12 -7.75 -35.63
N PRO A 11 -8.25 -6.49 -36.06
CA PRO A 11 -8.17 -5.32 -35.20
C PRO A 11 -9.44 -5.06 -34.37
N GLU A 12 -10.54 -5.76 -34.63
CA GLU A 12 -11.80 -5.59 -33.90
C GLU A 12 -11.74 -6.16 -32.48
N LYS A 13 -10.73 -6.99 -32.20
CA LYS A 13 -10.52 -7.66 -30.91
C LYS A 13 -9.06 -7.50 -30.51
N TYR A 14 -8.78 -7.43 -29.21
CA TYR A 14 -7.41 -7.42 -28.73
C TYR A 14 -7.26 -8.16 -27.41
N LEU A 15 -6.04 -8.61 -27.16
CA LEU A 15 -5.58 -9.14 -25.88
C LEU A 15 -4.88 -8.02 -25.13
N ALA A 16 -4.89 -8.05 -23.80
CA ALA A 16 -4.20 -7.06 -23.02
C ALA A 16 -3.44 -7.65 -21.83
N THR A 17 -2.38 -6.96 -21.46
CA THR A 17 -1.84 -6.95 -20.11
C THR A 17 -2.10 -5.58 -19.51
N ILE A 18 -2.26 -5.51 -18.17
CA ILE A 18 -2.38 -4.25 -17.47
C ILE A 18 -1.40 -4.22 -16.31
N CYS A 19 -0.67 -3.13 -16.21
CA CYS A 19 0.33 -2.83 -15.19
C CYS A 19 0.16 -1.40 -14.70
N HIS A 20 0.83 -1.02 -13.61
CA HIS A 20 0.80 0.35 -13.11
C HIS A 20 2.18 0.94 -12.79
N VAL A 21 2.26 2.26 -12.72
CA VAL A 21 3.52 3.00 -12.41
C VAL A 21 3.46 3.79 -11.12
N ASP A 22 2.27 4.01 -10.57
CA ASP A 22 2.13 4.59 -9.24
C ASP A 22 2.60 3.61 -8.16
N VAL A 23 2.83 4.11 -6.98
CA VAL A 23 3.38 3.32 -5.88
C VAL A 23 2.82 3.80 -4.54
N VAL A 24 2.68 2.90 -3.59
CA VAL A 24 2.33 3.22 -2.21
C VAL A 24 3.39 4.11 -1.55
N PRO A 25 3.02 4.86 -0.48
CA PRO A 25 4.00 5.58 0.34
C PRO A 25 5.16 4.70 0.78
N VAL A 26 6.35 5.28 0.85
CA VAL A 26 7.58 4.51 1.10
C VAL A 26 7.62 3.74 2.41
N GLY A 27 6.93 4.22 3.44
CA GLY A 27 7.02 3.63 4.79
C GLY A 27 8.38 3.84 5.44
N ASN A 28 8.67 3.03 6.46
CA ASN A 28 9.90 3.08 7.24
C ASN A 28 10.84 1.90 6.93
N GLY A 29 12.08 1.96 7.42
CA GLY A 29 13.03 0.84 7.37
C GLY A 29 13.92 0.76 6.13
N TRP A 30 13.86 1.72 5.24
CA TRP A 30 14.75 1.80 4.09
C TRP A 30 16.19 2.14 4.51
N THR A 31 17.14 1.40 3.97
CA THR A 31 18.59 1.61 4.22
C THR A 31 19.24 2.59 3.23
N ALA A 32 18.51 3.02 2.19
CA ALA A 32 18.90 4.01 1.19
C ALA A 32 17.65 4.65 0.60
N ASP A 33 17.82 5.68 -0.25
CA ASP A 33 16.71 6.35 -0.95
C ASP A 33 15.85 5.33 -1.72
N PRO A 34 14.58 5.14 -1.35
CA PRO A 34 13.71 4.14 -1.98
C PRO A 34 13.40 4.43 -3.45
N PHE A 35 13.50 5.69 -3.88
CA PHE A 35 13.24 6.09 -5.26
C PHE A 35 14.49 6.06 -6.17
N LYS A 36 15.63 5.65 -5.62
CA LYS A 36 16.84 5.38 -6.40
C LYS A 36 17.08 3.87 -6.45
N MET A 37 16.68 3.26 -7.56
CA MET A 37 16.91 1.84 -7.79
C MET A 37 18.41 1.53 -7.69
N ARG A 38 18.73 0.46 -7.00
CA ARG A 38 20.10 -0.07 -6.89
C ARG A 38 20.14 -1.58 -7.14
N ILE A 39 21.28 -2.04 -7.58
CA ILE A 39 21.57 -3.48 -7.71
C ILE A 39 22.47 -3.87 -6.54
N GLN A 40 22.07 -4.85 -5.77
CA GLN A 40 22.84 -5.38 -4.65
C GLN A 40 22.63 -6.89 -4.55
N ASP A 41 23.73 -7.64 -4.52
CA ASP A 41 23.74 -9.11 -4.40
C ASP A 41 22.82 -9.83 -5.41
N GLY A 42 22.73 -9.28 -6.64
CA GLY A 42 21.88 -9.82 -7.70
C GLY A 42 20.39 -9.41 -7.62
N TRP A 43 20.03 -8.58 -6.64
CA TRP A 43 18.67 -8.06 -6.48
C TRP A 43 18.55 -6.62 -6.97
N LEU A 44 17.41 -6.32 -7.58
CA LEU A 44 16.96 -4.95 -7.83
C LEU A 44 16.21 -4.45 -6.61
N LEU A 45 16.67 -3.37 -6.00
CA LEU A 45 16.10 -2.81 -4.78
C LEU A 45 15.59 -1.40 -5.05
N GLY A 46 14.33 -1.13 -4.71
CA GLY A 46 13.70 0.17 -4.86
C GLY A 46 12.18 0.07 -4.75
N ARG A 47 11.51 1.17 -4.40
CA ARG A 47 10.06 1.26 -4.39
C ARG A 47 9.53 1.14 -5.83
N GLY A 48 8.54 0.27 -6.05
CA GLY A 48 7.94 0.03 -7.36
C GLY A 48 8.73 -0.91 -8.28
N VAL A 49 9.84 -1.51 -7.81
CA VAL A 49 10.62 -2.45 -8.61
C VAL A 49 9.87 -3.76 -8.83
N SER A 50 9.27 -4.31 -7.79
CA SER A 50 8.47 -5.55 -7.85
C SER A 50 7.02 -5.27 -8.18
N ASP A 51 6.48 -4.20 -7.66
CA ASP A 51 5.09 -3.77 -7.69
C ASP A 51 5.05 -2.33 -8.22
N ASP A 52 4.77 -2.09 -9.52
CA ASP A 52 4.60 -3.08 -10.61
C ASP A 52 5.50 -2.74 -11.82
N LYS A 53 6.49 -1.82 -11.67
CA LYS A 53 7.35 -1.35 -12.79
C LYS A 53 8.23 -2.44 -13.38
N GLY A 54 8.67 -3.41 -12.58
CA GLY A 54 9.45 -4.55 -13.07
C GLY A 54 8.64 -5.42 -14.03
N PRO A 55 7.49 -5.98 -13.60
CA PRO A 55 6.59 -6.72 -14.47
C PRO A 55 6.13 -5.92 -15.69
N MET A 56 5.84 -4.61 -15.53
CA MET A 56 5.53 -3.72 -16.66
C MET A 56 6.63 -3.73 -17.73
N ILE A 57 7.88 -3.56 -17.32
CA ILE A 57 9.02 -3.57 -18.26
C ILE A 57 9.16 -4.94 -18.93
N VAL A 58 9.00 -6.03 -18.19
CA VAL A 58 9.01 -7.39 -18.76
C VAL A 58 7.93 -7.55 -19.83
N THR A 59 6.73 -7.04 -19.59
CA THR A 59 5.62 -7.06 -20.55
C THR A 59 5.96 -6.28 -21.84
N LEU A 60 6.52 -5.08 -21.72
CA LEU A 60 6.96 -4.30 -22.88
C LEU A 60 8.07 -5.00 -23.67
N TYR A 61 9.01 -5.64 -23.00
CA TYR A 61 10.04 -6.44 -23.66
C TYR A 61 9.48 -7.71 -24.30
N ALA A 62 8.44 -8.31 -23.75
CA ALA A 62 7.75 -9.43 -24.39
C ALA A 62 7.09 -8.99 -25.70
N LEU A 63 6.42 -7.84 -25.75
CA LEU A 63 5.90 -7.28 -27.01
C LEU A 63 7.02 -6.97 -28.02
N LYS A 64 8.11 -6.37 -27.55
CA LYS A 64 9.29 -6.12 -28.39
C LYS A 64 9.85 -7.41 -28.98
N PHE A 65 10.01 -8.46 -28.16
CA PHE A 65 10.46 -9.77 -28.61
C PHE A 65 9.56 -10.36 -29.70
N LEU A 66 8.25 -10.38 -29.49
CA LEU A 66 7.30 -10.87 -30.49
C LEU A 66 7.42 -10.10 -31.82
N LYS A 67 7.57 -8.79 -31.76
CA LYS A 67 7.77 -7.92 -32.93
C LYS A 67 9.08 -8.25 -33.66
N GLU A 68 10.20 -8.35 -32.95
CA GLU A 68 11.53 -8.63 -33.52
C GLU A 68 11.64 -10.02 -34.12
N GLN A 69 10.94 -11.00 -33.54
CA GLN A 69 10.87 -12.37 -34.08
C GLN A 69 9.88 -12.51 -35.25
N GLY A 70 9.15 -11.43 -35.63
CA GLY A 70 8.25 -11.43 -36.78
C GLY A 70 6.98 -12.26 -36.60
N TYR A 71 6.54 -12.49 -35.33
CA TYR A 71 5.31 -13.24 -35.07
C TYR A 71 4.09 -12.56 -35.72
N GLN A 72 3.32 -13.32 -36.46
CA GLN A 72 2.06 -12.89 -37.05
C GLN A 72 0.93 -13.17 -36.06
N LEU A 73 0.46 -12.12 -35.39
CA LEU A 73 -0.58 -12.25 -34.39
C LEU A 73 -1.96 -12.25 -35.02
N ARG A 74 -2.86 -13.07 -34.50
CA ARG A 74 -4.29 -13.04 -34.89
C ARG A 74 -4.96 -11.78 -34.36
N TYR A 75 -4.76 -11.45 -33.08
CA TYR A 75 -5.27 -10.27 -32.41
C TYR A 75 -4.14 -9.34 -32.01
N PRO A 76 -4.33 -8.01 -32.03
CA PRO A 76 -3.43 -7.09 -31.37
C PRO A 76 -3.22 -7.46 -29.91
N ILE A 77 -2.02 -7.13 -29.39
CA ILE A 77 -1.72 -7.23 -27.97
C ILE A 77 -1.38 -5.84 -27.45
N ARG A 78 -2.10 -5.39 -26.43
CA ARG A 78 -1.86 -4.12 -25.73
C ARG A 78 -1.19 -4.38 -24.40
N ALA A 79 -0.09 -3.67 -24.14
CA ALA A 79 0.44 -3.47 -22.80
C ALA A 79 -0.13 -2.15 -22.28
N ILE A 80 -1.12 -2.21 -21.42
CA ILE A 80 -1.78 -1.05 -20.81
C ILE A 80 -1.00 -0.70 -19.55
N VAL A 81 -0.75 0.60 -19.34
CA VAL A 81 -0.03 1.12 -18.17
C VAL A 81 -0.87 2.18 -17.50
N GLY A 82 -1.28 1.89 -16.28
CA GLY A 82 -2.03 2.78 -15.40
C GLY A 82 -1.13 3.60 -14.47
N ASP A 83 -1.74 4.52 -13.75
CA ASP A 83 -1.09 5.42 -12.79
C ASP A 83 -1.96 5.70 -11.55
N ASN A 84 -2.96 4.85 -11.29
CA ASN A 84 -3.89 5.01 -10.17
C ASN A 84 -4.35 3.67 -9.54
N GLU A 85 -3.56 2.60 -9.67
CA GLU A 85 -3.91 1.27 -9.13
C GLU A 85 -3.97 1.30 -7.61
N GLU A 86 -2.95 1.87 -6.98
CA GLU A 86 -2.73 1.90 -5.52
C GLU A 86 -3.78 2.74 -4.74
N THR A 87 -4.68 3.41 -5.45
CA THR A 87 -5.66 4.30 -4.82
C THR A 87 -7.11 3.98 -5.19
N HIS A 88 -7.54 4.13 -6.43
CA HIS A 88 -8.96 4.02 -6.78
C HIS A 88 -9.23 3.43 -8.16
N MET A 89 -8.22 3.07 -8.94
CA MET A 89 -8.33 2.56 -10.32
C MET A 89 -9.20 3.44 -11.25
N ASN A 90 -9.20 4.77 -11.04
CA ASN A 90 -9.99 5.69 -11.87
C ASN A 90 -9.49 5.75 -13.33
N ASP A 91 -8.22 5.46 -13.54
CA ASP A 91 -7.58 5.35 -14.84
C ASP A 91 -8.12 4.15 -15.64
N VAL A 92 -8.33 3.01 -14.98
CA VAL A 92 -8.98 1.83 -15.61
C VAL A 92 -10.42 2.14 -15.99
N LYS A 93 -11.16 2.84 -15.11
CA LYS A 93 -12.51 3.30 -15.40
C LYS A 93 -12.52 4.20 -16.63
N TYR A 94 -11.63 5.22 -16.67
CA TYR A 94 -11.49 6.10 -17.82
C TYR A 94 -11.15 5.31 -19.10
N TYR A 95 -10.26 4.30 -19.02
CA TYR A 95 -9.92 3.48 -20.16
C TYR A 95 -11.15 2.76 -20.72
N LEU A 96 -11.95 2.10 -19.87
CA LEU A 96 -13.14 1.36 -20.27
C LEU A 96 -14.28 2.25 -20.77
N GLU A 97 -14.32 3.52 -20.40
CA GLU A 97 -15.26 4.51 -20.94
C GLU A 97 -14.88 4.99 -22.36
N ASN A 98 -13.60 4.89 -22.73
CA ASN A 98 -13.07 5.44 -23.99
C ASN A 98 -12.61 4.37 -25.00
N TYR A 99 -12.38 3.15 -24.55
CA TYR A 99 -11.89 2.04 -25.38
C TYR A 99 -12.72 0.79 -25.12
N PRO A 100 -12.95 -0.07 -26.13
CA PRO A 100 -13.60 -1.36 -25.92
C PRO A 100 -12.77 -2.23 -24.98
N ALA A 101 -13.43 -3.06 -24.18
CA ALA A 101 -12.76 -4.03 -23.31
C ALA A 101 -11.99 -5.08 -24.12
N PRO A 102 -10.82 -5.56 -23.65
CA PRO A 102 -10.11 -6.67 -24.28
C PRO A 102 -10.91 -7.96 -24.20
N VAL A 103 -10.72 -8.87 -25.16
CA VAL A 103 -11.33 -10.21 -25.10
C VAL A 103 -10.66 -11.11 -24.05
N PHE A 104 -9.44 -10.78 -23.67
CA PHE A 104 -8.71 -11.40 -22.58
C PHE A 104 -7.71 -10.37 -22.02
N CYS A 105 -7.63 -10.30 -20.70
CA CYS A 105 -6.69 -9.43 -19.99
C CYS A 105 -6.11 -10.18 -18.79
N PHE A 106 -4.84 -9.96 -18.51
CA PHE A 106 -4.23 -10.37 -17.25
C PHE A 106 -3.31 -9.26 -16.73
N THR A 107 -3.09 -9.25 -15.42
CA THR A 107 -2.06 -8.45 -14.81
C THR A 107 -0.91 -9.34 -14.35
N PRO A 108 0.36 -8.96 -14.59
CA PRO A 108 1.51 -9.63 -14.01
C PRO A 108 1.82 -9.14 -12.58
N ASP A 109 0.98 -8.29 -12.04
CA ASP A 109 1.07 -7.71 -10.70
C ASP A 109 0.55 -8.67 -9.61
N ALA A 110 1.12 -9.87 -9.59
CA ALA A 110 0.77 -10.91 -8.64
C ALA A 110 1.89 -11.95 -8.52
N GLU A 111 1.79 -12.83 -7.53
CA GLU A 111 2.73 -13.92 -7.35
C GLU A 111 2.62 -14.96 -8.49
N PHE A 112 3.77 -15.49 -8.88
CA PHE A 112 3.86 -16.52 -9.88
C PHE A 112 3.49 -17.91 -9.29
N PRO A 113 2.85 -18.85 -9.99
CA PRO A 113 2.57 -18.80 -11.44
C PRO A 113 1.23 -18.15 -11.81
N VAL A 114 0.21 -18.24 -11.01
CA VAL A 114 -1.14 -17.68 -11.25
C VAL A 114 -1.83 -17.43 -9.91
N CYS A 115 -2.27 -16.20 -9.68
CA CYS A 115 -3.21 -15.86 -8.63
C CYS A 115 -4.63 -15.98 -9.19
N ASN A 116 -5.41 -16.93 -8.67
CA ASN A 116 -6.77 -17.22 -9.11
C ASN A 116 -7.85 -16.86 -8.08
N GLY A 117 -7.48 -16.14 -7.04
CA GLY A 117 -8.37 -15.69 -5.99
C GLY A 117 -7.81 -14.50 -5.24
N GLU A 118 -8.69 -13.64 -4.77
CA GLU A 118 -8.33 -12.40 -4.10
C GLU A 118 -9.18 -12.23 -2.84
N LYS A 119 -8.60 -11.60 -1.80
CA LYS A 119 -9.32 -11.27 -0.57
C LYS A 119 -10.25 -10.07 -0.82
N GLY A 120 -11.46 -10.13 -0.26
CA GLY A 120 -12.34 -8.98 -0.26
C GLY A 120 -11.74 -7.81 0.53
N HIS A 121 -12.00 -6.59 0.09
CA HIS A 121 -11.63 -5.36 0.78
C HIS A 121 -12.87 -4.71 1.40
N PHE A 122 -12.75 -4.29 2.66
CA PHE A 122 -13.73 -3.45 3.33
C PHE A 122 -12.99 -2.28 3.99
N GLY A 123 -13.39 -1.07 3.68
CA GLY A 123 -12.88 0.15 4.28
C GLY A 123 -14.02 1.03 4.77
N GLY A 124 -13.79 1.74 5.89
CA GLY A 124 -14.78 2.66 6.44
C GLY A 124 -14.09 3.74 7.28
N LYS A 125 -14.80 4.87 7.45
CA LYS A 125 -14.39 5.95 8.33
C LYS A 125 -15.39 6.07 9.47
N ILE A 126 -14.90 5.92 10.70
CA ILE A 126 -15.67 6.20 11.90
C ILE A 126 -15.26 7.59 12.39
N VAL A 127 -16.24 8.45 12.61
CA VAL A 127 -16.03 9.80 13.12
C VAL A 127 -16.68 9.90 14.51
N SER A 128 -15.85 10.06 15.54
CA SER A 128 -16.34 10.33 16.89
C SER A 128 -16.72 11.81 17.05
N PRO A 129 -17.73 12.13 17.87
CA PRO A 129 -17.90 13.51 18.33
C PRO A 129 -16.68 13.96 19.13
N VAL A 130 -16.48 15.26 19.22
CA VAL A 130 -15.37 15.83 20.03
C VAL A 130 -15.54 15.39 21.48
N CYS A 131 -14.52 14.70 22.01
CA CYS A 131 -14.49 14.26 23.40
C CYS A 131 -13.59 15.20 24.21
N ASN A 132 -14.15 15.77 25.30
CA ASN A 132 -13.40 16.59 26.26
C ASN A 132 -12.73 15.68 27.29
N GLY A 133 -11.73 14.92 26.87
CA GLY A 133 -10.97 14.00 27.72
C GLY A 133 -9.55 14.48 28.00
N VAL A 134 -8.75 13.61 28.61
CA VAL A 134 -7.34 13.86 28.86
C VAL A 134 -6.47 13.72 27.62
N ILE A 135 -6.99 13.06 26.57
CA ILE A 135 -6.29 12.87 25.30
C ILE A 135 -6.44 14.13 24.47
N ALA A 136 -5.32 14.84 24.25
CA ALA A 136 -5.29 16.07 23.46
C ALA A 136 -5.08 15.79 21.96
N GLU A 137 -4.27 14.78 21.62
CA GLU A 137 -3.96 14.38 20.25
C GLU A 137 -3.82 12.86 20.18
N PHE A 138 -4.19 12.30 19.04
CA PHE A 138 -3.92 10.90 18.71
C PHE A 138 -3.63 10.79 17.21
N GLU A 139 -2.52 10.13 16.86
CA GLU A 139 -2.13 9.92 15.48
C GLU A 139 -1.49 8.55 15.29
N GLY A 140 -1.60 7.97 14.09
CA GLY A 140 -0.95 6.72 13.74
C GLY A 140 -1.32 6.22 12.35
N GLY A 141 -0.41 5.45 11.77
CA GLY A 141 -0.56 4.91 10.41
C GLY A 141 -0.24 5.92 9.32
N VAL A 142 0.19 5.41 8.17
CA VAL A 142 0.57 6.21 6.99
C VAL A 142 -0.15 5.75 5.72
N ALA A 143 -0.71 4.54 5.71
CA ALA A 143 -1.42 3.96 4.56
C ALA A 143 -2.49 2.96 5.02
N ASN A 144 -3.58 2.87 4.25
CA ASN A 144 -4.72 2.02 4.60
C ASN A 144 -4.44 0.52 4.41
N ASN A 145 -3.47 0.18 3.56
CA ASN A 145 -3.05 -1.20 3.28
C ASN A 145 -1.83 -1.66 4.08
N ALA A 146 -1.35 -0.86 5.05
CA ALA A 146 -0.22 -1.19 5.90
C ALA A 146 -0.61 -1.23 7.38
N VAL A 147 -0.09 -2.22 8.13
CA VAL A 147 -0.20 -2.25 9.58
C VAL A 147 0.68 -1.13 10.16
N PRO A 148 0.13 -0.23 10.99
CA PRO A 148 0.88 0.89 11.56
C PRO A 148 2.04 0.43 12.46
N ASP A 149 3.26 0.91 12.18
CA ASP A 149 4.45 0.66 13.02
C ASP A 149 4.75 1.82 13.97
N ARG A 150 4.05 2.94 13.83
CA ARG A 150 4.15 4.13 14.66
C ARG A 150 2.76 4.63 15.02
N ALA A 151 2.58 5.01 16.27
CA ALA A 151 1.44 5.76 16.75
C ALA A 151 1.85 6.64 17.91
N SER A 152 1.16 7.75 18.12
CA SER A 152 1.37 8.57 19.29
C SER A 152 0.08 9.18 19.85
N ALA A 153 0.08 9.45 21.14
CA ALA A 153 -0.96 10.23 21.83
C ALA A 153 -0.31 11.30 22.71
N LEU A 154 -0.86 12.51 22.71
CA LEU A 154 -0.53 13.53 23.69
C LEU A 154 -1.62 13.51 24.77
N VAL A 155 -1.23 13.29 26.01
CA VAL A 155 -2.17 13.21 27.14
C VAL A 155 -1.85 14.25 28.20
N LYS A 156 -2.88 14.89 28.73
CA LYS A 156 -2.77 15.86 29.83
C LYS A 156 -2.70 15.13 31.17
N THR A 157 -1.51 14.69 31.53
CA THR A 157 -1.24 13.96 32.78
C THR A 157 0.20 14.17 33.23
N ASP A 158 0.49 13.82 34.47
CA ASP A 158 1.85 13.80 35.00
C ASP A 158 2.52 12.44 34.65
N ILE A 159 3.74 12.50 34.14
CA ILE A 159 4.51 11.30 33.74
C ILE A 159 4.72 10.32 34.90
N SER A 160 4.79 10.81 36.14
CA SER A 160 4.95 9.98 37.34
C SER A 160 3.75 9.04 37.61
N LYS A 161 2.61 9.34 37.01
CA LYS A 161 1.39 8.50 37.10
C LYS A 161 1.35 7.38 36.04
N LEU A 162 2.26 7.40 35.08
CA LEU A 162 2.29 6.48 33.96
C LEU A 162 3.27 5.34 34.22
N LYS A 163 2.86 4.12 33.85
CA LYS A 163 3.69 2.93 34.02
C LYS A 163 4.56 2.71 32.79
N ASN A 164 5.77 2.18 32.97
CA ASN A 164 6.56 1.70 31.84
C ASN A 164 5.91 0.48 31.20
N ALA A 165 5.95 0.39 29.87
CA ALA A 165 5.43 -0.74 29.14
C ALA A 165 6.34 -1.08 27.92
N PRO A 166 6.40 -2.36 27.50
CA PRO A 166 7.13 -2.75 26.30
C PRO A 166 6.63 -1.99 25.06
N ASN A 167 7.55 -1.60 24.19
CA ASN A 167 7.26 -0.89 22.95
C ASN A 167 6.52 0.46 23.11
N ILE A 168 6.55 1.04 24.31
CA ILE A 168 6.04 2.39 24.61
C ILE A 168 7.18 3.24 25.10
N THR A 169 7.28 4.47 24.62
CA THR A 169 8.13 5.53 25.16
C THR A 169 7.28 6.69 25.63
N LEU A 170 7.71 7.32 26.71
CA LEU A 170 7.04 8.44 27.36
C LEU A 170 7.98 9.65 27.34
N GLU A 171 7.52 10.76 26.77
CA GLU A 171 8.27 12.00 26.65
C GLU A 171 7.45 13.17 27.22
N PRO A 172 7.95 13.94 28.17
CA PRO A 172 7.29 15.17 28.59
C PRO A 172 7.14 16.14 27.41
N GLU A 173 5.94 16.67 27.20
CA GLU A 173 5.65 17.61 26.11
C GLU A 173 4.62 18.65 26.58
N GLY A 174 5.05 19.91 26.71
CA GLY A 174 4.21 21.00 27.24
C GLY A 174 3.74 20.74 28.66
N ASP A 175 2.42 20.75 28.89
CA ASP A 175 1.76 20.43 30.14
C ASP A 175 1.30 18.96 30.25
N GLY A 176 1.80 18.11 29.36
CA GLY A 176 1.41 16.71 29.25
C GLY A 176 2.55 15.74 28.94
N VAL A 177 2.19 14.58 28.46
CA VAL A 177 3.11 13.49 28.08
C VAL A 177 2.76 12.98 26.70
N ARG A 178 3.75 12.93 25.80
CA ARG A 178 3.69 12.24 24.53
C ARG A 178 3.97 10.75 24.75
N ILE A 179 2.98 9.93 24.50
CA ILE A 179 3.06 8.46 24.51
C ILE A 179 3.31 8.00 23.09
N ARG A 180 4.42 7.28 22.82
CA ARG A 180 4.71 6.73 21.48
C ARG A 180 4.71 5.23 21.51
N GLY A 181 3.98 4.62 20.59
CA GLY A 181 3.95 3.17 20.33
C GLY A 181 4.89 2.80 19.18
N TRP A 182 5.66 1.74 19.39
CA TRP A 182 6.64 1.20 18.46
C TRP A 182 6.23 -0.20 18.03
N GLY A 183 5.61 -0.31 16.86
CA GLY A 183 5.13 -1.55 16.30
C GLY A 183 6.06 -2.12 15.23
N LYS A 184 5.50 -2.97 14.38
CA LYS A 184 6.18 -3.56 13.23
C LYS A 184 5.23 -3.58 12.06
N SER A 185 5.57 -2.86 11.00
CA SER A 185 4.74 -2.78 9.78
C SER A 185 4.76 -4.08 8.97
N GLY A 186 3.79 -4.21 8.11
CA GLY A 186 3.63 -5.21 7.08
C GLY A 186 2.34 -4.95 6.30
N HIS A 187 2.13 -5.70 5.23
CA HIS A 187 0.92 -5.55 4.42
C HIS A 187 -0.33 -5.96 5.21
N ALA A 188 -1.39 -5.15 5.17
CA ALA A 188 -2.61 -5.40 5.96
C ALA A 188 -3.32 -6.71 5.60
N ALA A 189 -3.20 -7.16 4.34
CA ALA A 189 -3.74 -8.45 3.91
C ALA A 189 -2.94 -9.67 4.41
N MET A 190 -1.68 -9.45 4.86
CA MET A 190 -0.80 -10.49 5.43
C MET A 190 -0.18 -10.00 6.74
N PRO A 191 -0.98 -9.83 7.80
CA PRO A 191 -0.54 -9.19 9.04
C PRO A 191 0.33 -10.08 9.96
N GLN A 192 0.62 -11.31 9.55
CA GLN A 192 1.39 -12.25 10.36
C GLN A 192 2.78 -11.71 10.68
N GLY A 193 3.14 -11.71 11.96
CA GLY A 193 4.43 -11.19 12.44
C GLY A 193 4.54 -9.66 12.49
N THR A 194 3.44 -8.94 12.25
CA THR A 194 3.35 -7.48 12.47
C THR A 194 2.90 -7.14 13.88
N VAL A 195 3.09 -5.89 14.27
CA VAL A 195 2.62 -5.34 15.57
C VAL A 195 1.99 -3.97 15.29
N ASN A 196 0.69 -3.84 15.51
CA ASN A 196 -0.04 -2.61 15.29
C ASN A 196 0.23 -1.60 16.42
N ALA A 197 0.93 -0.51 16.08
CA ALA A 197 1.30 0.54 17.06
C ALA A 197 0.08 1.30 17.60
N ILE A 198 -0.98 1.48 16.82
CA ILE A 198 -2.23 2.09 17.30
C ILE A 198 -2.80 1.24 18.44
N GLY A 199 -2.88 -0.08 18.24
CA GLY A 199 -3.34 -1.00 19.29
C GLY A 199 -2.47 -0.96 20.56
N LEU A 200 -1.14 -0.81 20.42
CA LEU A 200 -0.24 -0.65 21.56
C LEU A 200 -0.58 0.62 22.36
N VAL A 201 -0.73 1.77 21.70
CA VAL A 201 -1.05 3.05 22.36
C VAL A 201 -2.43 3.00 22.98
N VAL A 202 -3.45 2.50 22.28
CA VAL A 202 -4.83 2.38 22.81
C VAL A 202 -4.86 1.49 24.06
N ASN A 203 -4.25 0.31 24.03
CA ASN A 203 -4.18 -0.57 25.19
C ASN A 203 -3.44 0.10 26.35
N TYR A 204 -2.35 0.80 26.07
CA TYR A 204 -1.60 1.54 27.08
C TYR A 204 -2.47 2.62 27.76
N LEU A 205 -3.26 3.38 26.98
CA LEU A 205 -4.19 4.39 27.51
C LEU A 205 -5.25 3.76 28.42
N LEU A 206 -5.80 2.61 28.02
CA LEU A 206 -6.77 1.86 28.82
C LEU A 206 -6.16 1.35 30.14
N ASP A 207 -4.98 0.72 30.09
CA ASP A 207 -4.28 0.14 31.24
C ASP A 207 -3.85 1.20 32.27
N ASN A 208 -3.72 2.47 31.86
CA ASN A 208 -3.44 3.59 32.72
C ASN A 208 -4.69 4.44 33.08
N GLY A 209 -5.90 3.99 32.68
CA GLY A 209 -7.16 4.67 33.00
C GLY A 209 -7.31 6.05 32.35
N LEU A 210 -6.64 6.28 31.21
CA LEU A 210 -6.68 7.55 30.47
C LEU A 210 -7.80 7.63 29.44
N CYS A 211 -8.41 6.50 29.12
CA CYS A 211 -9.61 6.39 28.30
C CYS A 211 -10.49 5.24 28.83
N ASN A 212 -11.73 5.17 28.38
CA ASN A 212 -12.64 4.07 28.71
C ASN A 212 -12.83 3.13 27.50
N GLU A 213 -13.50 1.99 27.70
CA GLU A 213 -13.71 1.01 26.63
C GLU A 213 -14.53 1.55 25.45
N THR A 214 -15.34 2.59 25.65
CA THR A 214 -16.12 3.23 24.58
C THR A 214 -15.20 4.00 23.62
N GLU A 215 -14.03 4.41 24.06
CA GLU A 215 -13.01 5.11 23.25
C GLU A 215 -12.06 4.12 22.54
N ARG A 216 -12.25 2.82 22.75
CA ARG A 216 -11.44 1.73 22.14
C ARG A 216 -11.86 1.41 20.70
N THR A 217 -13.05 1.76 20.27
CA THR A 217 -13.61 1.50 18.94
C THR A 217 -13.48 2.71 18.04
#